data_2ef4a38c0e051141dbc880d84b7a8b27
#
_entry.id   2ef4a38c0e051141dbc880d84b7a8b27
#
_cell.length_a   1.000
_cell.length_b   1.000
_cell.length_c   1.000
_cell.angle_alpha   90.00
_cell.angle_beta   90.00
_cell.angle_gamma   90.00
#
_symmetry.space_group_name_H-M   'P 1'
#
loop_
_entity.id
_entity.type
_entity.pdbx_description
1 polymer ?
#
loop_
_entity_poly.entity_id
_entity_poly.type
_entity_poly.pdbx_seq_one_letter_code
_entity_poly.pdbx_strand_id
1 'polypeptide(L)'
;LWYVALFLALKALYDTGKLFWKRIANLAACIAAAVILLTPAVYNEFYWTCYHQAYRAVKHTEVNLLNFREYYSTDLMEEIKADINYDGEYAAGYGLNTAVLEYSGISTLDGYLGFYPQSYKEEFTKLIWPAYERVPQWQTYYGEWGARAYLFAGSGESIYNPYRNQELSDHHLYLDSEQFVKMGGKYLFSRYELDNAEELGFTLRGVYSNENSPYTIYLYEI
;
A
#
# COMPACT_ATOMS: atom_id res chain seq x y z
N LEU A 1 -21.59 -9.22 2.17
CA LEU A 1 -22.94 -9.50 1.65
C LEU A 1 -23.05 -10.92 1.08
N TRP A 2 -22.20 -11.35 0.15
CA TRP A 2 -22.29 -12.67 -0.51
C TRP A 2 -22.16 -13.86 0.45
N TYR A 3 -21.26 -13.81 1.43
CA TYR A 3 -21.12 -14.89 2.43
C TYR A 3 -22.35 -15.01 3.32
N VAL A 4 -22.98 -13.89 3.68
CA VAL A 4 -24.24 -13.91 4.45
C VAL A 4 -25.37 -14.52 3.63
N ALA A 5 -25.48 -14.14 2.35
CA ALA A 5 -26.47 -14.71 1.44
C ALA A 5 -26.26 -16.22 1.25
N LEU A 6 -25.03 -16.68 1.05
CA LEU A 6 -24.68 -18.10 0.97
C LEU A 6 -25.07 -18.83 2.25
N PHE A 7 -24.71 -18.29 3.41
CA PHE A 7 -25.07 -18.90 4.70
C PHE A 7 -26.59 -19.03 4.89
N LEU A 8 -27.34 -17.96 4.57
CA LEU A 8 -28.80 -18.00 4.67
C LEU A 8 -29.44 -19.00 3.70
N ALA A 9 -28.93 -19.11 2.47
CA ALA A 9 -29.37 -20.09 1.50
C ALA A 9 -29.11 -21.52 1.97
N LEU A 10 -27.90 -21.81 2.46
CA LEU A 10 -27.53 -23.12 3.00
C LEU A 10 -28.37 -23.47 4.24
N LYS A 11 -28.61 -22.50 5.10
CA LYS A 11 -29.48 -22.67 6.27
C LYS A 11 -30.92 -22.97 5.84
N ALA A 12 -31.48 -22.25 4.89
CA ALA A 12 -32.82 -22.49 4.38
C ALA A 12 -32.98 -23.91 3.80
N LEU A 13 -31.97 -24.39 3.02
CA LEU A 13 -31.95 -25.77 2.54
C LEU A 13 -31.88 -26.80 3.67
N TYR A 14 -31.07 -26.54 4.69
CA TYR A 14 -30.92 -27.43 5.84
C TYR A 14 -32.21 -27.51 6.67
N ASP A 15 -32.90 -26.38 6.87
CA ASP A 15 -34.13 -26.26 7.65
C ASP A 15 -35.36 -26.90 6.98
N THR A 16 -35.29 -27.26 5.67
CA THR A 16 -36.36 -28.05 5.02
C THR A 16 -36.62 -29.41 5.69
N GLY A 17 -35.70 -29.88 6.52
CA GLY A 17 -35.77 -31.17 7.20
C GLY A 17 -35.56 -32.40 6.34
N LYS A 18 -35.61 -32.27 5.00
CA LYS A 18 -35.43 -33.40 4.07
C LYS A 18 -33.96 -33.78 3.96
N LEU A 19 -33.66 -35.06 4.14
CA LEU A 19 -32.29 -35.60 4.15
C LEU A 19 -31.51 -35.23 2.87
N PHE A 20 -32.16 -35.21 1.73
CA PHE A 20 -31.55 -34.83 0.46
C PHE A 20 -31.01 -33.39 0.48
N TRP A 21 -31.83 -32.42 0.91
CA TRP A 21 -31.43 -31.01 0.99
C TRP A 21 -30.37 -30.74 2.04
N LYS A 22 -30.42 -31.46 3.18
CA LYS A 22 -29.36 -31.40 4.20
C LYS A 22 -28.01 -31.85 3.66
N ARG A 23 -28.01 -32.94 2.86
CA ARG A 23 -26.76 -33.44 2.21
C ARG A 23 -26.22 -32.43 1.20
N ILE A 24 -27.09 -31.82 0.40
CA ILE A 24 -26.69 -30.76 -0.55
C ILE A 24 -26.11 -29.56 0.19
N ALA A 25 -26.75 -29.06 1.25
CA ALA A 25 -26.24 -27.94 2.03
C ALA A 25 -24.87 -28.24 2.63
N ASN A 26 -24.67 -29.41 3.22
CA ASN A 26 -23.40 -29.83 3.77
C ASN A 26 -22.33 -29.98 2.69
N LEU A 27 -22.64 -30.58 1.55
CA LEU A 27 -21.71 -30.69 0.42
C LEU A 27 -21.28 -29.31 -0.09
N ALA A 28 -22.23 -28.40 -0.28
CA ALA A 28 -21.94 -27.05 -0.72
C ALA A 28 -21.08 -26.27 0.30
N ALA A 29 -21.34 -26.46 1.60
CA ALA A 29 -20.50 -25.87 2.66
C ALA A 29 -19.07 -26.44 2.63
N CYS A 30 -18.93 -27.75 2.45
CA CYS A 30 -17.61 -28.39 2.32
C CYS A 30 -16.86 -27.91 1.06
N ILE A 31 -17.55 -27.76 -0.07
CA ILE A 31 -16.95 -27.23 -1.30
C ILE A 31 -16.50 -25.79 -1.09
N ALA A 32 -17.33 -24.93 -0.49
CA ALA A 32 -16.97 -23.55 -0.21
C ALA A 32 -15.73 -23.47 0.71
N ALA A 33 -15.69 -24.28 1.77
CA ALA A 33 -14.54 -24.36 2.65
C ALA A 33 -13.28 -24.85 1.92
N ALA A 34 -13.41 -25.89 1.07
CA ALA A 34 -12.29 -26.41 0.30
C ALA A 34 -11.76 -25.35 -0.69
N VAL A 35 -12.63 -24.60 -1.38
CA VAL A 35 -12.23 -23.51 -2.29
C VAL A 35 -11.43 -22.44 -1.51
N ILE A 36 -11.91 -21.99 -0.35
CA ILE A 36 -11.21 -20.99 0.46
C ILE A 36 -9.83 -21.51 0.91
N LEU A 37 -9.74 -22.78 1.31
CA LEU A 37 -8.47 -23.36 1.79
C LEU A 37 -7.47 -23.63 0.66
N LEU A 38 -7.95 -24.02 -0.53
CA LEU A 38 -7.10 -24.38 -1.68
C LEU A 38 -6.71 -23.19 -2.54
N THR A 39 -7.38 -22.03 -2.36
CA THR A 39 -7.08 -20.79 -3.10
C THR A 39 -6.78 -19.62 -2.15
N PRO A 40 -5.80 -19.77 -1.24
CA PRO A 40 -5.54 -18.77 -0.20
C PRO A 40 -5.15 -17.40 -0.76
N ALA A 41 -4.41 -17.36 -1.86
CA ALA A 41 -3.98 -16.11 -2.49
C ALA A 41 -5.13 -15.25 -3.04
N VAL A 42 -6.29 -15.87 -3.32
CA VAL A 42 -7.46 -15.17 -3.90
C VAL A 42 -8.47 -14.79 -2.81
N TYR A 43 -8.67 -15.66 -1.82
CA TYR A 43 -9.78 -15.53 -0.87
C TYR A 43 -9.35 -15.26 0.57
N ASN A 44 -8.06 -15.42 0.89
CA ASN A 44 -7.61 -15.35 2.27
C ASN A 44 -6.16 -14.87 2.40
N GLU A 45 -5.96 -13.57 2.35
CA GLU A 45 -4.63 -12.94 2.53
C GLU A 45 -4.01 -13.30 3.89
N PHE A 46 -4.81 -13.43 4.95
CA PHE A 46 -4.31 -13.83 6.26
C PHE A 46 -3.70 -15.23 6.22
N TYR A 47 -4.40 -16.21 5.62
CA TYR A 47 -3.86 -17.56 5.45
C TYR A 47 -2.58 -17.56 4.63
N TRP A 48 -2.55 -16.79 3.52
CA TRP A 48 -1.39 -16.66 2.66
C TRP A 48 -0.20 -16.07 3.41
N THR A 49 -0.43 -15.02 4.20
CA THR A 49 0.59 -14.43 5.06
C THR A 49 1.10 -15.42 6.10
N CYS A 50 0.21 -16.13 6.79
CA CYS A 50 0.59 -17.17 7.76
C CYS A 50 1.43 -18.28 7.10
N TYR A 51 1.04 -18.74 5.91
CA TYR A 51 1.79 -19.76 5.17
C TYR A 51 3.22 -19.28 4.86
N HIS A 52 3.38 -18.07 4.35
CA HIS A 52 4.69 -17.52 4.02
C HIS A 52 5.57 -17.29 5.25
N GLN A 53 4.99 -16.85 6.36
CA GLN A 53 5.74 -16.70 7.61
C GLN A 53 6.16 -18.06 8.19
N ALA A 54 5.31 -19.07 8.12
CA ALA A 54 5.66 -20.43 8.51
C ALA A 54 6.75 -21.02 7.60
N TYR A 55 6.64 -20.79 6.28
CA TYR A 55 7.65 -21.21 5.31
C TYR A 55 9.00 -20.57 5.59
N ARG A 56 9.04 -19.25 5.84
CA ARG A 56 10.25 -18.52 6.25
C ARG A 56 10.88 -19.13 7.50
N ALA A 57 10.08 -19.41 8.53
CA ALA A 57 10.57 -19.97 9.79
C ALA A 57 11.15 -21.39 9.62
N VAL A 58 10.52 -22.25 8.80
CA VAL A 58 10.95 -23.64 8.60
C VAL A 58 12.12 -23.75 7.63
N LYS A 59 12.12 -22.94 6.57
CA LYS A 59 13.15 -23.01 5.50
C LYS A 59 14.32 -22.07 5.75
N HIS A 60 14.23 -21.17 6.75
CA HIS A 60 15.24 -20.13 7.03
C HIS A 60 15.59 -19.29 5.80
N THR A 61 14.60 -19.05 4.94
CA THR A 61 14.74 -18.24 3.72
C THR A 61 13.87 -17.00 3.82
N GLU A 62 14.39 -15.88 3.35
CA GLU A 62 13.58 -14.67 3.23
C GLU A 62 12.45 -14.85 2.20
N VAL A 63 11.28 -14.29 2.52
CA VAL A 63 10.14 -14.22 1.62
C VAL A 63 9.86 -12.76 1.29
N ASN A 64 9.36 -12.51 0.07
CA ASN A 64 9.12 -11.16 -0.39
C ASN A 64 7.94 -10.47 0.33
N LEU A 65 7.00 -11.25 0.87
CA LEU A 65 5.87 -10.74 1.65
C LEU A 65 6.31 -10.29 3.03
N LEU A 66 5.77 -9.16 3.46
CA LEU A 66 6.00 -8.56 4.77
C LEU A 66 4.97 -9.05 5.78
N ASN A 67 5.38 -9.29 7.01
CA ASN A 67 4.44 -9.42 8.13
C ASN A 67 3.99 -8.02 8.61
N PHE A 68 3.05 -7.98 9.54
CA PHE A 68 2.49 -6.72 10.05
C PHE A 68 3.55 -5.76 10.62
N ARG A 69 4.48 -6.28 11.42
CA ARG A 69 5.55 -5.46 12.03
C ARG A 69 6.51 -4.91 10.97
N GLU A 70 6.91 -5.75 10.03
CA GLU A 70 7.77 -5.36 8.91
C GLU A 70 7.08 -4.36 8.00
N TYR A 71 5.78 -4.56 7.73
CA TYR A 71 5.00 -3.67 6.87
C TYR A 71 4.91 -2.24 7.42
N TYR A 72 4.57 -2.10 8.69
CA TYR A 72 4.41 -0.78 9.29
C TYR A 72 5.70 -0.17 9.80
N SER A 73 6.71 -0.99 10.14
CA SER A 73 8.04 -0.54 10.60
C SER A 73 7.99 0.64 11.55
N THR A 74 7.09 0.57 12.53
CA THR A 74 6.80 1.68 13.46
C THR A 74 8.04 2.18 14.20
N ASP A 75 8.94 1.27 14.59
CA ASP A 75 10.19 1.63 15.28
C ASP A 75 11.04 2.57 14.41
N LEU A 76 11.14 2.30 13.08
CA LEU A 76 11.85 3.15 12.13
C LEU A 76 11.17 4.50 11.92
N MET A 77 9.84 4.52 11.80
CA MET A 77 9.09 5.76 11.62
C MET A 77 9.16 6.66 12.85
N GLU A 78 9.13 6.10 14.06
CA GLU A 78 9.31 6.86 15.30
C GLU A 78 10.73 7.45 15.43
N GLU A 79 11.76 6.70 15.00
CA GLU A 79 13.13 7.20 14.93
C GLU A 79 13.23 8.42 13.98
N ILE A 80 12.67 8.34 12.80
CA ILE A 80 12.64 9.44 11.82
C ILE A 80 11.90 10.66 12.40
N LYS A 81 10.71 10.46 12.96
CA LYS A 81 9.91 11.53 13.56
C LYS A 81 10.68 12.26 14.69
N ALA A 82 11.39 11.49 15.52
CA ALA A 82 12.18 12.06 16.61
C ALA A 82 13.35 12.90 16.08
N ASP A 83 14.05 12.42 15.04
CA ASP A 83 15.19 13.11 14.46
C ASP A 83 14.82 14.45 13.81
N ILE A 84 13.69 14.50 13.10
CA ILE A 84 13.23 15.73 12.46
C ILE A 84 12.36 16.62 13.38
N ASN A 85 12.11 16.21 14.62
CA ASN A 85 11.17 16.87 15.53
C ASN A 85 9.80 17.10 14.87
N TYR A 86 9.23 16.04 14.28
CA TYR A 86 8.00 16.09 13.52
C TYR A 86 6.83 16.68 14.32
N ASP A 87 6.15 17.70 13.78
CA ASP A 87 5.05 18.44 14.43
C ASP A 87 3.78 18.52 13.53
N GLY A 88 3.55 17.50 12.71
CA GLY A 88 2.31 17.39 11.94
C GLY A 88 2.36 17.93 10.51
N GLU A 89 3.54 18.23 9.99
CA GLU A 89 3.72 18.65 8.60
C GLU A 89 3.30 17.56 7.62
N TYR A 90 2.83 17.97 6.45
CA TYR A 90 2.43 17.01 5.42
C TYR A 90 3.64 16.38 4.73
N ALA A 91 3.52 15.07 4.56
CA ALA A 91 4.48 14.24 3.84
C ALA A 91 3.84 13.57 2.61
N ALA A 92 4.65 12.89 1.81
CA ALA A 92 4.22 11.92 0.82
C ALA A 92 5.14 10.71 0.81
N GLY A 93 4.64 9.57 0.34
CA GLY A 93 5.37 8.32 0.23
C GLY A 93 5.75 7.98 -1.21
N TYR A 94 7.02 7.65 -1.47
CA TYR A 94 7.46 7.17 -2.77
C TYR A 94 8.08 5.77 -2.65
N GLY A 95 7.50 4.80 -3.33
CA GLY A 95 7.87 3.40 -3.15
C GLY A 95 7.38 2.78 -1.84
N LEU A 96 6.48 3.46 -1.14
CA LEU A 96 5.93 3.10 0.15
C LEU A 96 4.40 3.22 0.10
N ASN A 97 3.70 2.31 0.79
CA ASN A 97 2.27 2.52 0.98
C ASN A 97 2.05 3.59 2.05
N THR A 98 1.26 4.59 1.73
CA THR A 98 1.00 5.74 2.61
C THR A 98 0.45 5.34 3.97
N ALA A 99 -0.28 4.22 4.05
CA ALA A 99 -0.76 3.65 5.31
C ALA A 99 0.36 3.38 6.33
N VAL A 100 1.60 3.23 5.90
CA VAL A 100 2.77 3.07 6.78
C VAL A 100 3.05 4.37 7.53
N LEU A 101 3.00 5.49 6.83
CA LEU A 101 3.17 6.83 7.40
C LEU A 101 1.99 7.19 8.30
N GLU A 102 0.77 7.02 7.80
CA GLU A 102 -0.47 7.32 8.54
C GLU A 102 -0.58 6.51 9.84
N TYR A 103 -0.22 5.22 9.81
CA TYR A 103 -0.23 4.36 10.99
C TYR A 103 0.74 4.85 12.08
N SER A 104 1.82 5.50 11.67
CA SER A 104 2.81 6.12 12.57
C SER A 104 2.46 7.58 12.94
N GLY A 105 1.27 8.06 12.55
CA GLY A 105 0.79 9.41 12.86
C GLY A 105 1.44 10.51 12.02
N ILE A 106 1.99 10.19 10.86
CA ILE A 106 2.52 11.16 9.90
C ILE A 106 1.40 11.55 8.94
N SER A 107 1.10 12.86 8.85
CA SER A 107 0.09 13.40 7.94
C SER A 107 0.58 13.31 6.51
N THR A 108 -0.28 12.85 5.59
CA THR A 108 0.12 12.63 4.20
C THR A 108 -0.78 13.38 3.21
N LEU A 109 -0.19 13.79 2.08
CA LEU A 109 -0.93 14.31 0.93
C LEU A 109 -1.47 13.19 0.05
N ASP A 110 -0.81 12.05 0.03
CA ASP A 110 -1.17 10.89 -0.77
C ASP A 110 -1.90 9.84 0.06
N GLY A 111 -2.52 8.84 -0.59
CA GLY A 111 -3.18 7.75 0.11
C GLY A 111 -4.25 7.02 -0.70
N TYR A 112 -4.83 5.98 -0.11
CA TYR A 112 -6.05 5.35 -0.62
C TYR A 112 -7.27 6.05 -0.02
N LEU A 113 -7.71 7.09 -0.69
CA LEU A 113 -8.76 8.00 -0.19
C LEU A 113 -10.13 7.56 -0.70
N GLY A 114 -10.99 7.06 0.19
CA GLY A 114 -12.36 6.64 -0.17
C GLY A 114 -13.28 7.81 -0.55
N PHE A 115 -13.08 8.97 0.09
CA PHE A 115 -13.83 10.20 -0.15
C PHE A 115 -12.90 11.39 -0.03
N TYR A 116 -12.93 12.28 -1.00
CA TYR A 116 -12.27 13.59 -0.96
C TYR A 116 -12.92 14.56 -1.93
N PRO A 117 -12.81 15.88 -1.70
CA PRO A 117 -13.39 16.89 -2.59
C PRO A 117 -12.83 16.79 -4.01
N GLN A 118 -13.65 17.08 -5.01
CA GLN A 118 -13.19 17.14 -6.40
C GLN A 118 -12.05 18.15 -6.58
N SER A 119 -12.08 19.28 -5.86
CA SER A 119 -11.00 20.26 -5.86
C SER A 119 -9.66 19.67 -5.40
N TYR A 120 -9.67 18.74 -4.43
CA TYR A 120 -8.46 18.05 -4.01
C TYR A 120 -7.92 17.15 -5.13
N LYS A 121 -8.79 16.41 -5.82
CA LYS A 121 -8.39 15.60 -6.97
C LYS A 121 -7.72 16.45 -8.04
N GLU A 122 -8.27 17.62 -8.32
CA GLU A 122 -7.72 18.54 -9.32
C GLU A 122 -6.33 19.07 -8.93
N GLU A 123 -6.12 19.44 -7.66
CA GLU A 123 -4.82 19.88 -7.16
C GLU A 123 -3.82 18.70 -7.10
N PHE A 124 -4.24 17.53 -6.64
CA PHE A 124 -3.39 16.35 -6.61
C PHE A 124 -3.02 15.85 -8.03
N THR A 125 -3.91 15.99 -8.99
CA THR A 125 -3.59 15.69 -10.40
C THR A 125 -2.46 16.57 -10.92
N LYS A 126 -2.41 17.85 -10.55
CA LYS A 126 -1.31 18.74 -10.92
C LYS A 126 0.00 18.27 -10.31
N LEU A 127 -0.03 17.87 -9.03
CA LEU A 127 1.12 17.33 -8.32
C LEU A 127 1.77 16.15 -9.04
N ILE A 128 0.96 15.19 -9.48
CA ILE A 128 1.44 13.97 -10.14
C ILE A 128 1.51 14.08 -11.66
N TRP A 129 1.22 15.25 -12.22
CA TRP A 129 1.10 15.45 -13.67
C TRP A 129 2.30 14.94 -14.47
N PRO A 130 3.56 15.16 -14.06
CA PRO A 130 4.72 14.69 -14.82
C PRO A 130 4.76 13.18 -15.02
N ALA A 131 4.38 12.37 -14.00
CA ALA A 131 4.27 10.92 -14.12
C ALA A 131 2.98 10.51 -14.85
N TYR A 132 1.87 11.20 -14.57
CA TYR A 132 0.53 10.92 -15.09
C TYR A 132 0.46 11.10 -16.63
N GLU A 133 1.05 12.17 -17.15
CA GLU A 133 1.12 12.43 -18.59
C GLU A 133 2.04 11.44 -19.31
N ARG A 134 3.17 11.09 -18.67
CA ARG A 134 4.18 10.19 -19.22
C ARG A 134 3.69 8.75 -19.37
N VAL A 135 2.86 8.25 -18.44
CA VAL A 135 2.48 6.84 -18.36
C VAL A 135 0.97 6.65 -18.45
N PRO A 136 0.44 6.23 -19.62
CA PRO A 136 -1.01 6.15 -19.86
C PRO A 136 -1.77 5.26 -18.85
N GLN A 137 -1.14 4.23 -18.28
CA GLN A 137 -1.79 3.39 -17.28
C GLN A 137 -2.20 4.15 -16.02
N TRP A 138 -1.49 5.22 -15.65
CA TRP A 138 -1.86 6.05 -14.49
C TRP A 138 -3.11 6.86 -14.75
N GLN A 139 -3.40 7.19 -16.01
CA GLN A 139 -4.61 7.90 -16.39
C GLN A 139 -5.85 7.06 -16.08
N THR A 140 -5.81 5.76 -16.39
CA THR A 140 -6.87 4.84 -16.00
C THR A 140 -6.85 4.55 -14.50
N TYR A 141 -5.69 4.23 -13.94
CA TYR A 141 -5.55 3.78 -12.55
C TYR A 141 -5.96 4.84 -11.52
N TYR A 142 -5.56 6.08 -11.70
CA TYR A 142 -5.93 7.21 -10.84
C TYR A 142 -7.14 7.97 -11.39
N GLY A 143 -7.15 8.28 -12.68
CA GLY A 143 -8.16 9.13 -13.30
C GLY A 143 -9.57 8.56 -13.23
N GLU A 144 -9.74 7.28 -13.59
CA GLU A 144 -11.04 6.61 -13.62
C GLU A 144 -11.49 6.09 -12.24
N TRP A 145 -10.58 5.56 -11.43
CA TRP A 145 -10.91 4.94 -10.14
C TRP A 145 -10.99 5.93 -8.97
N GLY A 146 -10.29 7.05 -9.07
CA GLY A 146 -10.44 8.19 -8.16
C GLY A 146 -9.93 8.04 -6.72
N ALA A 147 -9.78 6.83 -6.19
CA ALA A 147 -9.43 6.61 -4.79
C ALA A 147 -7.92 6.49 -4.52
N ARG A 148 -7.09 6.45 -5.56
CA ARG A 148 -5.68 6.03 -5.52
C ARG A 148 -4.73 7.21 -5.72
N ALA A 149 -4.75 8.13 -4.77
CA ALA A 149 -3.89 9.31 -4.80
C ALA A 149 -2.48 8.93 -4.33
N TYR A 150 -1.67 8.38 -5.21
CA TYR A 150 -0.28 7.99 -4.94
C TYR A 150 0.71 8.79 -5.78
N LEU A 151 1.95 8.86 -5.34
CA LEU A 151 3.06 9.27 -6.20
C LEU A 151 3.42 8.08 -7.11
N PHE A 152 3.49 8.33 -8.40
CA PHE A 152 3.68 7.30 -9.42
C PHE A 152 5.08 7.32 -10.01
N ALA A 153 5.63 6.13 -10.30
CA ALA A 153 6.88 6.01 -11.04
C ALA A 153 6.67 6.39 -12.52
N GLY A 154 7.63 7.14 -13.07
CA GLY A 154 7.63 7.50 -14.48
C GLY A 154 7.94 6.34 -15.44
N SER A 155 8.44 5.23 -14.90
CA SER A 155 8.64 3.95 -15.61
C SER A 155 7.36 3.12 -15.75
N GLY A 156 6.30 3.46 -14.99
CA GLY A 156 5.05 2.69 -14.95
C GLY A 156 5.04 1.54 -13.96
N GLU A 157 6.06 1.40 -13.14
CA GLU A 157 6.14 0.38 -12.09
C GLU A 157 5.20 0.70 -10.93
N SER A 158 4.54 -0.33 -10.40
CA SER A 158 3.63 -0.22 -9.25
C SER A 158 4.41 -0.26 -7.95
N ILE A 159 4.84 0.90 -7.46
CA ILE A 159 5.71 1.04 -6.29
C ILE A 159 4.96 1.32 -4.98
N TYR A 160 3.64 1.49 -5.01
CA TYR A 160 2.80 1.80 -3.85
C TYR A 160 2.44 0.59 -3.00
N ASN A 161 2.77 -0.62 -3.42
CA ASN A 161 2.62 -1.84 -2.62
C ASN A 161 4.01 -2.33 -2.21
N PRO A 162 4.41 -2.15 -0.96
CA PRO A 162 5.76 -2.49 -0.53
C PRO A 162 5.94 -3.99 -0.43
N TYR A 163 6.92 -4.49 -1.16
CA TYR A 163 7.52 -5.81 -0.98
C TYR A 163 8.92 -5.66 -0.40
N ARG A 164 9.46 -6.73 0.18
CA ARG A 164 10.81 -6.69 0.76
C ARG A 164 11.87 -6.32 -0.28
N ASN A 165 11.90 -7.04 -1.38
CA ASN A 165 12.84 -6.87 -2.47
C ASN A 165 12.15 -6.19 -3.65
N GLN A 166 11.79 -4.92 -3.47
CA GLN A 166 11.21 -4.13 -4.54
C GLN A 166 12.28 -3.22 -5.12
N GLU A 167 12.54 -3.40 -6.40
CA GLU A 167 13.45 -2.57 -7.18
C GLU A 167 12.64 -1.58 -8.02
N LEU A 168 13.27 -0.48 -8.37
CA LEU A 168 12.76 0.54 -9.28
C LEU A 168 13.80 0.74 -10.37
N SER A 169 13.36 0.68 -11.63
CA SER A 169 14.27 0.79 -12.77
C SER A 169 14.67 2.23 -13.09
N ASP A 170 13.87 3.21 -12.67
CA ASP A 170 14.05 4.63 -12.93
C ASP A 170 13.94 5.41 -11.62
N HIS A 171 15.04 5.88 -11.09
CA HIS A 171 15.13 6.62 -9.84
C HIS A 171 14.80 8.11 -9.98
N HIS A 172 14.35 8.52 -11.15
CA HIS A 172 13.90 9.88 -11.39
C HIS A 172 12.49 10.10 -10.84
N LEU A 173 12.32 11.11 -9.98
CA LEU A 173 11.02 11.48 -9.42
C LEU A 173 10.27 12.42 -10.41
N TYR A 174 9.11 11.98 -10.83
CA TYR A 174 8.22 12.73 -11.73
C TYR A 174 7.09 13.40 -10.94
N LEU A 175 7.39 14.56 -10.38
CA LEU A 175 6.52 15.30 -9.47
C LEU A 175 6.61 16.82 -9.78
N ASP A 176 5.50 17.55 -9.63
CA ASP A 176 5.50 19.01 -9.60
C ASP A 176 5.78 19.49 -8.16
N SER A 177 7.02 19.90 -7.90
CA SER A 177 7.49 20.29 -6.57
C SER A 177 6.88 21.62 -6.09
N GLU A 178 6.57 22.56 -6.99
CA GLU A 178 5.87 23.80 -6.62
C GLU A 178 4.45 23.49 -6.14
N GLN A 179 3.77 22.59 -6.82
CA GLN A 179 2.45 22.12 -6.42
C GLN A 179 2.50 21.33 -5.11
N PHE A 180 3.56 20.55 -4.87
CA PHE A 180 3.78 19.84 -3.61
C PHE A 180 3.81 20.81 -2.41
N VAL A 181 4.63 21.84 -2.51
CA VAL A 181 4.72 22.91 -1.48
C VAL A 181 3.39 23.65 -1.35
N LYS A 182 2.73 23.99 -2.46
CA LYS A 182 1.43 24.67 -2.46
C LYS A 182 0.34 23.87 -1.72
N MET A 183 0.39 22.54 -1.80
CA MET A 183 -0.51 21.65 -1.05
C MET A 183 -0.11 21.47 0.41
N GLY A 184 0.99 22.08 0.85
CA GLY A 184 1.52 22.01 2.21
C GLY A 184 2.51 20.88 2.44
N GLY A 185 2.98 20.21 1.39
CA GLY A 185 3.99 19.17 1.48
C GLY A 185 5.34 19.72 1.93
N LYS A 186 5.98 19.02 2.84
CA LYS A 186 7.30 19.35 3.37
C LYS A 186 8.26 18.17 3.26
N TYR A 187 7.81 16.97 3.56
CA TYR A 187 8.65 15.78 3.59
C TYR A 187 8.26 14.76 2.52
N LEU A 188 9.27 14.15 1.92
CA LEU A 188 9.12 13.01 1.02
C LEU A 188 9.86 11.80 1.60
N PHE A 189 9.11 10.76 1.94
CA PHE A 189 9.63 9.47 2.41
C PHE A 189 9.80 8.54 1.21
N SER A 190 11.02 8.34 0.76
CA SER A 190 11.31 7.48 -0.38
C SER A 190 12.05 6.22 0.03
N ARG A 191 11.68 5.08 -0.56
CA ARG A 191 12.47 3.84 -0.47
C ARG A 191 13.66 3.82 -1.43
N TYR A 192 13.74 4.80 -2.31
CA TYR A 192 14.75 4.90 -3.33
C TYR A 192 15.54 6.19 -3.18
N GLU A 193 16.84 6.11 -3.44
CA GLU A 193 17.63 7.31 -3.64
C GLU A 193 17.21 7.94 -4.97
N LEU A 194 16.90 9.23 -4.95
CA LEU A 194 16.38 9.96 -6.11
C LEU A 194 17.52 10.72 -6.79
N ASP A 195 17.64 10.56 -8.10
CA ASP A 195 18.72 11.16 -8.91
C ASP A 195 18.49 12.63 -9.27
N ASN A 196 17.25 13.11 -9.18
CA ASN A 196 16.87 14.48 -9.51
C ASN A 196 16.28 15.28 -8.30
N ALA A 197 16.51 14.83 -7.09
CA ALA A 197 15.94 15.47 -5.91
C ALA A 197 16.31 16.96 -5.82
N GLU A 198 17.58 17.31 -6.04
CA GLU A 198 18.09 18.69 -6.00
C GLU A 198 17.47 19.57 -7.10
N GLU A 199 17.24 19.04 -8.29
CA GLU A 199 16.60 19.75 -9.39
C GLU A 199 15.16 20.14 -9.07
N LEU A 200 14.49 19.32 -8.26
CA LEU A 200 13.13 19.56 -7.75
C LEU A 200 13.10 20.41 -6.47
N GLY A 201 14.25 20.83 -5.96
CA GLY A 201 14.36 21.60 -4.74
C GLY A 201 14.36 20.81 -3.45
N PHE A 202 14.39 19.48 -3.51
CA PHE A 202 14.47 18.62 -2.33
C PHE A 202 15.91 18.46 -1.84
N THR A 203 16.07 18.49 -0.53
CA THR A 203 17.34 18.23 0.15
C THR A 203 17.24 16.91 0.92
N LEU A 204 18.21 16.02 0.76
CA LEU A 204 18.29 14.79 1.54
C LEU A 204 18.62 15.12 3.00
N ARG A 205 17.69 14.85 3.91
CA ARG A 205 17.86 15.05 5.38
C ARG A 205 18.59 13.89 6.02
N GLY A 206 18.33 12.68 5.58
CA GLY A 206 18.97 11.48 6.12
C GLY A 206 18.54 10.21 5.42
N VAL A 207 19.28 9.14 5.70
CA VAL A 207 18.98 7.78 5.26
C VAL A 207 18.81 6.92 6.50
N TYR A 208 17.64 6.33 6.66
CA TYR A 208 17.24 5.60 7.87
C TYR A 208 16.98 4.14 7.55
N SER A 209 17.54 3.26 8.36
CA SER A 209 17.28 1.82 8.31
C SER A 209 17.57 1.21 9.67
N ASN A 210 16.87 0.14 10.03
CA ASN A 210 17.17 -0.63 11.24
C ASN A 210 16.94 -2.13 11.02
N GLU A 211 17.42 -2.95 11.95
CA GLU A 211 17.37 -4.41 11.85
C GLU A 211 15.94 -4.99 11.84
N ASN A 212 14.96 -4.23 12.34
CA ASN A 212 13.56 -4.66 12.45
C ASN A 212 12.72 -4.30 11.23
N SER A 213 13.24 -3.45 10.34
CA SER A 213 12.55 -2.94 9.17
C SER A 213 13.15 -3.49 7.88
N PRO A 214 12.31 -3.89 6.91
CA PRO A 214 12.76 -4.22 5.56
C PRO A 214 13.03 -2.97 4.71
N TYR A 215 12.76 -1.78 5.26
CA TYR A 215 12.88 -0.52 4.53
C TYR A 215 14.21 0.15 4.80
N THR A 216 14.79 0.72 3.74
CA THR A 216 15.68 1.87 3.82
C THR A 216 14.88 3.07 3.36
N ILE A 217 14.83 4.12 4.18
CA ILE A 217 14.07 5.35 3.90
C ILE A 217 15.05 6.49 3.66
N TYR A 218 15.01 7.05 2.48
CA TYR A 218 15.63 8.32 2.12
C TYR A 218 14.62 9.42 2.41
N LEU A 219 14.88 10.22 3.44
CA LEU A 219 14.01 11.32 3.80
C LEU A 219 14.49 12.60 3.12
N TYR A 220 13.63 13.16 2.31
CA TYR A 220 13.87 14.45 1.65
C TYR A 220 12.97 15.53 2.27
N GLU A 221 13.48 16.77 2.27
CA GLU A 221 12.76 17.96 2.72
C GLU A 221 12.86 19.05 1.66
N ILE A 222 11.78 19.83 1.46
CA ILE A 222 11.68 20.96 0.54
C ILE A 222 11.31 22.24 1.28
#